data_06c719b02c0d5c5d02247ec9ff4403b2
#
_entry.id   06c719b02c0d5c5d02247ec9ff4403b2
#
_cell.length_a   1.000
_cell.length_b   1.000
_cell.length_c   1.000
_cell.angle_alpha   90.00
_cell.angle_beta   90.00
_cell.angle_gamma   90.00
#
_symmetry.space_group_name_H-M   'P 1'
#
loop_
_entity.id
_entity.type
_entity.pdbx_description
1 polymer ?
#
loop_
_entity_poly.entity_id
_entity_poly.type
_entity_poly.pdbx_seq_one_letter_code
_entity_poly.pdbx_strand_id
1 'polypeptide(L)' 'MDNNNKQVYNYTVILEKEPDGGYHAFCPILKGCHSQGDSFEEAIDNITEAIELYIESLRADHQSIPREDLIVKPLRILA' A
#
# COMPACT_ATOMS: atom_id res chain seq x y z
N MET A 1 18.03 12.27 -14.37
CA MET A 1 17.45 12.55 -15.39
C MET A 1 16.72 11.48 -16.03
N ASP A 2 17.17 10.55 -16.02
CA ASP A 2 16.65 9.49 -16.77
C ASP A 2 15.71 8.66 -15.97
N ASN A 3 14.49 8.55 -16.40
CA ASN A 3 13.49 7.75 -15.73
C ASN A 3 13.36 6.37 -16.33
N ASN A 4 14.29 6.02 -17.21
CA ASN A 4 14.16 4.75 -17.92
C ASN A 4 14.28 3.54 -17.00
N ASN A 5 14.90 3.73 -15.82
CA ASN A 5 15.06 2.63 -14.88
C ASN A 5 13.89 2.47 -13.93
N LYS A 6 12.96 3.41 -13.97
CA LYS A 6 11.81 3.30 -13.10
C LYS A 6 10.81 2.31 -13.68
N GLN A 7 10.20 1.55 -12.80
CA GLN A 7 9.17 0.59 -13.18
C GLN A 7 7.88 0.95 -12.48
N VAL A 8 6.78 0.57 -13.10
CA VAL A 8 5.47 0.79 -12.51
C VAL A 8 5.09 -0.46 -11.72
N TYR A 9 4.71 -0.25 -10.47
CA TYR A 9 4.20 -1.31 -9.61
C TYR A 9 2.78 -0.95 -9.21
N ASN A 10 1.91 -1.93 -9.27
CA ASN A 10 0.52 -1.75 -8.84
C ASN A 10 0.30 -2.58 -7.60
N TYR A 11 -0.06 -1.90 -6.51
CA TYR A 11 -0.32 -2.56 -5.24
C TYR A 11 -1.71 -2.23 -4.76
N THR A 12 -2.38 -3.22 -4.22
CA THR A 12 -3.67 -3.02 -3.57
C THR A 12 -3.43 -2.49 -2.16
N VAL A 13 -4.20 -1.47 -1.83
CA VAL A 13 -4.19 -0.90 -0.49
C VAL A 13 -5.59 -1.08 0.09
N ILE A 14 -5.65 -1.46 1.36
CA ILE A 14 -6.91 -1.61 2.08
C ILE A 14 -6.99 -0.51 3.12
N LEU A 15 -8.15 0.14 3.18
CA LEU A 15 -8.40 1.19 4.16
C LEU A 15 -9.50 0.75 5.09
N GLU A 16 -9.30 1.01 6.37
CA GLU A 16 -10.28 0.72 7.41
C GLU A 16 -10.59 2.00 8.16
N LYS A 17 -11.88 2.28 8.36
CA LYS A 17 -12.28 3.42 9.16
C LYS A 17 -11.98 3.15 10.62
N GLU A 18 -11.41 4.16 11.28
CA GLU A 18 -11.15 4.06 12.71
C GLU A 18 -12.38 4.50 13.48
N PRO A 19 -12.67 3.89 14.63
CA PRO A 19 -13.87 4.22 15.39
C PRO A 19 -13.95 5.69 15.82
N ASP A 20 -12.82 6.32 16.10
CA ASP A 20 -12.79 7.70 16.55
C ASP A 20 -12.38 8.66 15.43
N GLY A 21 -12.54 8.23 14.19
CA GLY A 21 -12.27 9.07 13.05
C GLY A 21 -10.95 8.72 12.39
N GLY A 22 -10.85 9.09 11.12
CA GLY A 22 -9.65 8.79 10.36
C GLY A 22 -9.68 7.40 9.74
N TYR A 23 -8.57 7.07 9.13
CA TYR A 23 -8.44 5.82 8.38
C TYR A 23 -7.08 5.21 8.63
N HIS A 24 -7.06 3.89 8.73
CA HIS A 24 -5.84 3.10 8.72
C HIS A 24 -5.71 2.47 7.35
N ALA A 25 -4.54 2.53 6.77
CA ALA A 25 -4.29 1.97 5.42
C ALA A 25 -3.14 0.99 5.50
N PHE A 26 -3.23 -0.07 4.72
CA PHE A 26 -2.12 -1.01 4.65
C PHE A 26 -2.07 -1.67 3.28
N CYS A 27 -0.87 -2.16 2.93
CA CYS A 27 -0.63 -2.85 1.68
C CYS A 27 -0.39 -4.33 1.99
N PRO A 28 -1.37 -5.22 1.70
CA PRO A 28 -1.25 -6.62 2.10
C PRO A 28 0.00 -7.33 1.58
N ILE A 29 0.43 -7.00 0.36
CA ILE A 29 1.55 -7.72 -0.24
C ILE A 29 2.90 -7.28 0.33
N LEU A 30 2.96 -6.09 0.92
CA LEU A 30 4.19 -5.56 1.51
C LEU A 30 4.06 -5.66 3.02
N LYS A 31 4.66 -6.71 3.58
CA LYS A 31 4.50 -7.02 4.98
C LYS A 31 4.94 -5.87 5.88
N GLY A 32 4.06 -5.46 6.78
CA GLY A 32 4.34 -4.38 7.71
C GLY A 32 4.18 -2.99 7.14
N CYS A 33 3.78 -2.86 5.88
CA CYS A 33 3.62 -1.55 5.26
C CYS A 33 2.22 -1.03 5.54
N HIS A 34 2.13 -0.04 6.42
CA HIS A 34 0.84 0.57 6.77
C HIS A 34 1.04 2.02 7.13
N SER A 35 -0.06 2.76 7.15
CA SER A 35 -0.05 4.16 7.50
C SER A 35 -1.45 4.55 7.95
N GLN A 36 -1.68 5.83 8.19
CA GLN A 36 -2.99 6.32 8.62
C GLN A 36 -3.13 7.78 8.22
N GLY A 37 -4.34 8.29 8.31
CA GLY A 37 -4.63 9.68 8.01
C GLY A 37 -5.98 10.06 8.57
N ASP A 38 -6.19 11.35 8.74
CA ASP A 38 -7.45 11.87 9.28
C ASP A 38 -8.56 11.85 8.23
N SER A 39 -8.20 11.85 6.97
CA SER A 39 -9.15 11.76 5.87
C SER A 39 -8.74 10.62 4.94
N PHE A 40 -9.67 10.25 4.05
CA PHE A 40 -9.39 9.24 3.06
C PHE A 40 -8.19 9.65 2.21
N GLU A 41 -8.20 10.89 1.71
CA GLU A 41 -7.13 11.39 0.86
C GLU A 41 -5.79 11.40 1.57
N GLU A 42 -5.80 11.83 2.84
CA GLU A 42 -4.56 11.85 3.60
C GLU A 42 -4.02 10.45 3.82
N ALA A 43 -4.90 9.50 4.12
CA ALA A 43 -4.46 8.12 4.29
C ALA A 43 -3.87 7.55 3.02
N ILE A 44 -4.47 7.88 1.86
CA ILE A 44 -3.95 7.44 0.57
C ILE A 44 -2.58 8.04 0.31
N ASP A 45 -2.42 9.34 0.56
CA ASP A 45 -1.13 9.99 0.35
C ASP A 45 -0.06 9.38 1.25
N ASN A 46 -0.43 9.14 2.50
CA ASN A 46 0.52 8.61 3.47
C ASN A 46 0.91 7.17 3.17
N ILE A 47 -0.04 6.32 2.76
CA ILE A 47 0.31 4.94 2.42
C ILE A 47 1.13 4.88 1.13
N THR A 48 0.86 5.80 0.20
CA THR A 48 1.64 5.87 -1.03
C THR A 48 3.09 6.14 -0.69
N GLU A 49 3.33 7.11 0.17
CA GLU A 49 4.69 7.44 0.60
C GLU A 49 5.34 6.26 1.32
N ALA A 50 4.57 5.58 2.18
CA ALA A 50 5.09 4.42 2.90
C ALA A 50 5.51 3.31 1.94
N ILE A 51 4.72 3.09 0.88
CA ILE A 51 5.05 2.08 -0.13
C ILE A 51 6.33 2.48 -0.88
N GLU A 52 6.43 3.75 -1.24
CA GLU A 52 7.62 4.23 -1.96
C GLU A 52 8.88 4.01 -1.13
N LEU A 53 8.81 4.33 0.14
CA LEU A 53 9.96 4.13 1.04
C LEU A 53 10.26 2.66 1.23
N TYR A 54 9.23 1.83 1.31
CA TYR A 54 9.41 0.39 1.45
C TYR A 54 10.17 -0.18 0.26
N ILE A 55 9.76 0.20 -0.95
CA ILE A 55 10.41 -0.28 -2.16
C ILE A 55 11.85 0.23 -2.24
N GLU A 56 12.05 1.49 -1.87
CA GLU A 56 13.38 2.07 -1.86
C GLU A 56 14.31 1.32 -0.92
N SER A 57 13.79 0.95 0.24
CA SER A 57 14.56 0.18 1.21
C SER A 57 14.94 -1.20 0.67
N LEU A 58 13.99 -1.86 -0.02
CA LEU A 58 14.28 -3.16 -0.62
C LEU A 58 15.39 -3.05 -1.66
N ARG A 59 15.32 -2.00 -2.48
CA ARG A 59 16.36 -1.79 -3.50
C ARG A 59 17.72 -1.53 -2.88
N ALA A 60 17.74 -0.74 -1.82
CA ALA A 60 18.99 -0.43 -1.14
C ALA A 60 19.64 -1.69 -0.59
N ASP A 61 18.82 -2.66 -0.17
CA ASP A 61 19.32 -3.91 0.38
C ASP A 61 19.46 -5.00 -0.67
N HIS A 62 19.29 -4.65 -1.95
CA HIS A 62 19.39 -5.59 -3.07
C HIS A 62 18.41 -6.76 -2.93
N GLN A 63 17.25 -6.48 -2.37
CA GLN A 63 16.22 -7.49 -2.21
C GLN A 63 15.20 -7.38 -3.34
N SER A 64 14.54 -8.50 -3.63
CA SER A 64 13.51 -8.54 -4.65
C SER A 64 12.31 -7.70 -4.22
N ILE A 65 11.72 -7.01 -5.18
CA ILE A 65 10.51 -6.25 -4.95
C ILE A 65 9.33 -7.15 -5.27
N PRO A 66 8.46 -7.43 -4.30
CA PRO A 66 7.33 -8.32 -4.53
C PRO A 66 6.41 -7.78 -5.61
N ARG A 67 5.87 -8.66 -6.41
CA ARG A 67 4.84 -8.32 -7.36
C ARG A 67 3.52 -8.82 -6.82
N GLU A 68 2.48 -8.01 -7.02
CA GLU A 68 1.19 -8.38 -6.50
C GLU A 68 0.52 -9.40 -7.41
N ASP A 69 0.12 -10.53 -6.82
CA ASP A 69 -0.72 -11.49 -7.50
C ASP A 69 -1.99 -11.73 -6.71
N LEU A 70 -2.36 -10.74 -5.92
CA LEU A 70 -3.53 -10.78 -5.06
C LEU A 70 -4.80 -10.53 -5.86
N ILE A 71 -5.83 -11.31 -5.60
CA ILE A 71 -7.13 -11.11 -6.20
C ILE A 71 -8.10 -10.73 -5.09
N VAL A 72 -8.75 -9.59 -5.24
CA VAL A 72 -9.73 -9.11 -4.25
C VAL A 72 -11.12 -9.42 -4.78
N LYS A 73 -11.89 -10.19 -4.03
CA LYS A 73 -13.22 -10.60 -4.46
C LYS A 73 -14.23 -10.39 -3.34
N PRO A 74 -15.03 -9.35 -3.41
CA PRO A 74 -16.13 -9.19 -2.45
C PRO A 74 -17.15 -10.28 -2.65
N LEU A 75 -17.65 -10.84 -1.55
CA LEU A 75 -18.68 -11.87 -1.60
C LEU A 75 -19.92 -11.34 -0.91
N ARG A 76 -21.05 -11.68 -1.49
CA ARG A 76 -22.33 -11.36 -0.89
C ARG A 76 -22.78 -12.58 -0.09
N ILE A 77 -22.96 -12.38 1.21
CA ILE A 77 -23.34 -13.48 2.11
C ILE A 77 -24.73 -13.19 2.68
N LEU A 78 -25.57 -14.16 2.56
CA LEU A 78 -26.88 -14.12 3.18
C LEU A 78 -26.83 -15.04 4.40
N ALA A 79 -26.81 -14.45 5.57
CA ALA A 79 -26.67 -15.23 6.80
C ALA A 79 -27.94 -15.16 7.64
#